data_b4db3f87040e1ada8120c6420185e74e
#
_entry.id   b4db3f87040e1ada8120c6420185e74e
#
_cell.length_a   1.000
_cell.length_b   1.000
_cell.length_c   1.000
_cell.angle_alpha   90.00
_cell.angle_beta   90.00
_cell.angle_gamma   90.00
#
_symmetry.space_group_name_H-M   'P 1'
#
loop_
_entity.id
_entity.type
_entity.pdbx_description
1 polymer ?
#
loop_
_entity_poly.entity_id
_entity_poly.type
_entity_poly.pdbx_seq_one_letter_code
_entity_poly.pdbx_strand_id
1 'polypeptide(L)'
;MMTLIWYPKCSTCQKAKKKLEELGASFETRDIVTQTPTAEELREWIRRGGLELRQLYNVSGRLYKELNMKERRLQMSEDEQLDLLSRNGMLIKRPLLVWEDGVLAGYREAAYEAAVKA
;
A
#
# COMPACT_ATOMS: atom_id res chain seq x y z
N MET A 1 -15.53 2.91 -6.90
CA MET A 1 -14.45 3.90 -6.97
C MET A 1 -13.17 3.35 -6.38
N MET A 2 -12.05 3.68 -6.99
CA MET A 2 -10.73 3.27 -6.50
C MET A 2 -10.17 4.30 -5.53
N THR A 3 -9.30 3.85 -4.61
CA THR A 3 -8.56 4.74 -3.72
C THR A 3 -7.08 4.45 -3.89
N LEU A 4 -6.31 5.49 -4.18
CA LEU A 4 -4.86 5.40 -4.24
C LEU A 4 -4.29 5.87 -2.89
N ILE A 5 -3.74 4.93 -2.14
CA ILE A 5 -3.06 5.22 -0.89
C ILE A 5 -1.63 5.58 -1.25
N TRP A 6 -1.25 6.83 -1.09
CA TRP A 6 -0.01 7.35 -1.64
C TRP A 6 0.72 8.32 -0.71
N TYR A 7 1.94 8.64 -1.07
CA TYR A 7 2.70 9.71 -0.44
C TYR A 7 3.03 10.73 -1.52
N PRO A 8 2.57 11.99 -1.40
CA PRO A 8 2.73 12.99 -2.47
C PRO A 8 4.16 13.25 -2.94
N LYS A 9 5.14 13.06 -2.06
CA LYS A 9 6.55 13.26 -2.39
C LYS A 9 7.23 12.02 -2.98
N CYS A 10 6.52 10.93 -3.12
CA CYS A 10 7.06 9.67 -3.66
C CYS A 10 6.90 9.65 -5.17
N SER A 11 8.02 9.51 -5.91
CA SER A 11 7.99 9.53 -7.37
C SER A 11 7.18 8.38 -7.97
N THR A 12 7.28 7.18 -7.38
CA THR A 12 6.50 6.03 -7.82
C THR A 12 5.01 6.27 -7.61
N CYS A 13 4.64 6.91 -6.51
CA CYS A 13 3.26 7.27 -6.23
C CYS A 13 2.72 8.28 -7.25
N GLN A 14 3.55 9.24 -7.64
CA GLN A 14 3.18 10.24 -8.64
C GLN A 14 2.95 9.59 -9.99
N LYS A 15 3.79 8.63 -10.37
CA LYS A 15 3.61 7.86 -11.61
C LYS A 15 2.32 7.06 -11.60
N ALA A 16 2.00 6.44 -10.47
CA ALA A 16 0.76 5.68 -10.31
C ALA A 16 -0.46 6.58 -10.48
N LYS A 17 -0.47 7.74 -9.84
CA LYS A 17 -1.55 8.70 -9.95
C LYS A 17 -1.74 9.17 -11.40
N LYS A 18 -0.64 9.52 -12.06
CA LYS A 18 -0.67 9.96 -13.46
C LYS A 18 -1.25 8.88 -14.36
N LYS A 19 -0.86 7.62 -14.13
CA LYS A 19 -1.38 6.51 -14.93
C LYS A 19 -2.88 6.34 -14.77
N LEU A 20 -3.40 6.45 -13.54
CA LEU A 20 -4.83 6.38 -13.30
C LEU A 20 -5.57 7.51 -14.01
N GLU A 21 -5.02 8.71 -14.01
CA GLU A 21 -5.58 9.85 -14.73
C GLU A 21 -5.62 9.61 -16.23
N GLU A 22 -4.53 9.10 -16.80
CA GLU A 22 -4.43 8.76 -18.21
C GLU A 22 -5.44 7.69 -18.62
N LEU A 23 -5.71 6.74 -17.74
CA LEU A 23 -6.67 5.67 -17.98
C LEU A 23 -8.13 6.12 -17.80
N GLY A 24 -8.34 7.34 -17.34
CA GLY A 24 -9.70 7.85 -17.09
C GLY A 24 -10.36 7.17 -15.90
N ALA A 25 -9.58 6.65 -14.96
CA ALA A 25 -10.11 5.97 -13.79
C ALA A 25 -10.84 6.93 -12.86
N SER A 26 -11.92 6.42 -12.24
CA SER A 26 -12.59 7.15 -11.16
C SER A 26 -11.89 6.76 -9.86
N PHE A 27 -11.18 7.69 -9.26
CA PHE A 27 -10.41 7.40 -8.05
C PHE A 27 -10.24 8.64 -7.18
N GLU A 28 -9.93 8.40 -5.92
CA GLU A 28 -9.52 9.44 -4.98
C GLU A 28 -8.17 9.07 -4.39
N THR A 29 -7.48 10.06 -3.83
CA THR A 29 -6.20 9.83 -3.16
C THR A 29 -6.38 9.89 -1.65
N ARG A 30 -5.54 9.11 -0.95
CA ARG A 30 -5.50 9.11 0.50
C ARG A 30 -4.03 9.14 0.92
N ASP A 31 -3.66 10.11 1.75
CA ASP A 31 -2.27 10.27 2.19
C ASP A 31 -1.93 9.20 3.23
N ILE A 32 -0.91 8.41 2.93
CA ILE A 32 -0.52 7.28 3.77
C ILE A 32 0.03 7.71 5.14
N VAL A 33 0.47 8.95 5.25
CA VAL A 33 1.03 9.50 6.50
C VAL A 33 -0.05 10.15 7.35
N THR A 34 -0.87 11.02 6.75
CA THR A 34 -1.90 11.77 7.49
C THR A 34 -3.20 10.99 7.68
N GLN A 35 -3.43 10.00 6.81
CA GLN A 35 -4.61 9.14 6.86
C GLN A 35 -4.18 7.68 6.80
N THR A 36 -3.26 7.33 7.68
CA THR A 36 -2.65 6.00 7.71
C THR A 36 -3.72 4.90 7.82
N PRO A 37 -3.59 3.82 7.03
CA PRO A 37 -4.51 2.70 7.13
C PRO A 37 -4.53 2.09 8.53
N THR A 38 -5.70 1.69 8.98
CA THR A 38 -5.86 0.98 10.25
C THR A 38 -5.43 -0.48 10.11
N ALA A 39 -5.16 -1.14 11.23
CA ALA A 39 -4.84 -2.56 11.22
C ALA A 39 -5.97 -3.39 10.59
N GLU A 40 -7.23 -3.02 10.86
CA GLU A 40 -8.39 -3.69 10.28
C GLU A 40 -8.44 -3.54 8.76
N GLU A 41 -8.19 -2.35 8.26
CA GLU A 41 -8.13 -2.09 6.82
C GLU A 41 -7.02 -2.92 6.17
N LEU A 42 -5.83 -2.92 6.77
CA LEU A 42 -4.69 -3.68 6.23
C LEU A 42 -4.99 -5.18 6.19
N ARG A 43 -5.63 -5.71 7.23
CA ARG A 43 -6.03 -7.12 7.27
C ARG A 43 -7.02 -7.45 6.16
N GLU A 44 -8.02 -6.60 5.97
CA GLU A 44 -9.02 -6.78 4.90
C GLU A 44 -8.38 -6.69 3.51
N TRP A 45 -7.44 -5.78 3.34
CA TRP A 45 -6.76 -5.61 2.05
C TRP A 45 -5.88 -6.82 1.70
N ILE A 46 -5.22 -7.42 2.71
CA ILE A 46 -4.47 -8.66 2.51
C ILE A 46 -5.41 -9.74 1.97
N ARG A 47 -6.56 -9.90 2.62
CA ARG A 47 -7.56 -10.89 2.22
C ARG A 47 -8.10 -10.61 0.82
N ARG A 48 -8.51 -9.37 0.58
CA ARG A 48 -9.12 -8.96 -0.69
C ARG A 48 -8.17 -9.07 -1.86
N GLY A 49 -6.92 -8.68 -1.66
CA GLY A 49 -5.91 -8.69 -2.70
C GLY A 49 -5.16 -10.01 -2.85
N GLY A 50 -5.41 -10.98 -1.96
CA GLY A 50 -4.63 -12.21 -1.94
C GLY A 50 -3.16 -11.96 -1.68
N LEU A 51 -2.86 -10.99 -0.81
CA LEU A 51 -1.50 -10.57 -0.53
C LEU A 51 -0.87 -11.34 0.62
N GLU A 52 0.45 -11.37 0.65
CA GLU A 52 1.19 -11.79 1.83
C GLU A 52 1.49 -10.54 2.65
N LEU A 53 1.54 -10.69 3.97
CA LEU A 53 1.81 -9.56 4.88
C LEU A 53 3.10 -8.83 4.51
N ARG A 54 4.14 -9.55 4.12
CA ARG A 54 5.43 -8.95 3.74
C ARG A 54 5.31 -7.96 2.58
N GLN A 55 4.30 -8.13 1.72
CA GLN A 55 4.09 -7.22 0.58
C GLN A 55 3.60 -5.85 1.00
N LEU A 56 3.14 -5.70 2.24
CA LEU A 56 2.71 -4.42 2.77
C LEU A 56 3.84 -3.57 3.34
N TYR A 57 5.06 -4.11 3.41
CA TYR A 57 6.21 -3.37 3.92
C TYR A 57 6.96 -2.62 2.83
N ASN A 58 7.36 -1.40 3.14
CA ASN A 58 8.28 -0.65 2.30
C ASN A 58 9.71 -1.09 2.62
N VAL A 59 10.12 -2.24 2.06
CA VAL A 59 11.40 -2.89 2.37
C VAL A 59 12.62 -2.07 1.94
N SER A 60 12.46 -1.18 0.98
CA SER A 60 13.53 -0.31 0.52
C SER A 60 13.62 0.97 1.33
N GLY A 61 12.67 1.19 2.24
CA GLY A 61 12.57 2.42 2.99
C GLY A 61 13.55 2.49 4.14
N ARG A 62 13.85 3.74 4.51
CA ARG A 62 14.76 4.02 5.62
C ARG A 62 14.25 3.46 6.95
N LEU A 63 12.95 3.63 7.22
CA LEU A 63 12.36 3.18 8.48
C LEU A 63 12.42 1.67 8.65
N TYR A 64 12.20 0.93 7.56
CA TYR A 64 12.31 -0.52 7.56
C TYR A 64 13.70 -0.96 8.03
N LYS A 65 14.73 -0.31 7.52
CA LYS A 65 16.12 -0.59 7.86
C LYS A 65 16.46 -0.15 9.29
N GLU A 66 16.05 1.05 9.68
CA GLU A 66 16.32 1.59 11.01
C GLU A 66 15.69 0.74 12.12
N LEU A 67 14.50 0.19 11.89
CA LEU A 67 13.82 -0.66 12.85
C LEU A 67 14.25 -2.13 12.76
N ASN A 68 15.18 -2.45 11.84
CA ASN A 68 15.63 -3.82 11.60
C ASN A 68 14.46 -4.78 11.35
N MET A 69 13.51 -4.34 10.54
CA MET A 69 12.28 -5.10 10.32
C MET A 69 12.48 -6.43 9.61
N LYS A 70 13.55 -6.56 8.82
CA LYS A 70 13.86 -7.81 8.12
C LYS A 70 13.94 -8.99 9.09
N GLU A 71 14.53 -8.77 10.26
CA GLU A 71 14.65 -9.80 11.29
C GLU A 71 13.56 -9.69 12.34
N ARG A 72 13.23 -8.46 12.76
CA ARG A 72 12.27 -8.19 13.82
C ARG A 72 10.87 -8.73 13.51
N ARG A 73 10.40 -8.58 12.26
CA ARG A 73 9.07 -9.06 11.88
C ARG A 73 8.91 -10.57 12.04
N LEU A 74 10.01 -11.33 11.96
CA LEU A 74 9.97 -12.78 12.14
C LEU A 74 9.66 -13.19 13.58
N GLN A 75 9.85 -12.27 14.52
CA GLN A 75 9.56 -12.49 15.95
C GLN A 75 8.18 -11.95 16.34
N MET A 76 7.44 -11.37 15.40
CA MET A 76 6.17 -10.70 15.66
C MET A 76 5.00 -11.49 15.08
N SER A 77 3.87 -11.47 15.80
CA SER A 77 2.64 -12.02 15.26
C SER A 77 2.10 -11.13 14.13
N GLU A 78 1.17 -11.65 13.35
CA GLU A 78 0.49 -10.86 12.32
C GLU A 78 -0.17 -9.62 12.93
N ASP A 79 -0.89 -9.79 14.03
CA ASP A 79 -1.57 -8.68 14.69
C ASP A 79 -0.60 -7.60 15.15
N GLU A 80 0.54 -8.00 15.71
CA GLU A 80 1.58 -7.06 16.12
C GLU A 80 2.15 -6.29 14.93
N GLN A 81 2.37 -6.97 13.82
CA GLN A 81 2.87 -6.35 12.61
C GLN A 81 1.87 -5.37 12.00
N LEU A 82 0.59 -5.74 11.94
CA LEU A 82 -0.45 -4.86 11.42
C LEU A 82 -0.62 -3.61 12.31
N ASP A 83 -0.54 -3.78 13.62
CA ASP A 83 -0.58 -2.66 14.55
C ASP A 83 0.59 -1.70 14.32
N LEU A 84 1.79 -2.24 14.17
CA LEU A 84 2.99 -1.44 13.90
C LEU A 84 2.86 -0.65 12.60
N LEU A 85 2.40 -1.29 11.53
CA LEU A 85 2.18 -0.65 10.24
C LEU A 85 1.15 0.48 10.35
N SER A 86 0.07 0.25 11.07
CA SER A 86 -0.99 1.25 11.24
C SER A 86 -0.53 2.51 11.96
N ARG A 87 0.55 2.42 12.69
CA ARG A 87 1.13 3.56 13.42
C ARG A 87 2.28 4.23 12.67
N ASN A 88 2.70 3.66 11.54
CA ASN A 88 3.88 4.13 10.83
C ASN A 88 3.64 4.07 9.31
N GLY A 89 2.97 5.08 8.79
CA GLY A 89 2.63 5.14 7.36
C GLY A 89 3.83 4.99 6.45
N MET A 90 4.99 5.51 6.84
CA MET A 90 6.22 5.42 6.04
C MET A 90 6.81 4.00 6.00
N LEU A 91 6.35 3.12 6.87
CA LEU A 91 6.77 1.73 6.89
C LEU A 91 5.95 0.88 5.90
N ILE A 92 4.83 1.40 5.46
CA ILE A 92 3.91 0.70 4.56
C ILE A 92 4.38 0.86 3.11
N LYS A 93 4.27 -0.22 2.35
CA LYS A 93 4.49 -0.22 0.90
C LYS A 93 3.59 0.81 0.23
N ARG A 94 4.14 1.60 -0.69
CA ARG A 94 3.38 2.61 -1.41
C ARG A 94 3.77 2.67 -2.88
N PRO A 95 2.81 2.98 -3.75
CA PRO A 95 1.41 3.18 -3.43
C PRO A 95 0.66 1.86 -3.22
N LEU A 96 -0.53 1.95 -2.62
CA LEU A 96 -1.49 0.85 -2.60
C LEU A 96 -2.70 1.30 -3.40
N LEU A 97 -3.14 0.50 -4.36
CA LEU A 97 -4.37 0.78 -5.09
C LEU A 97 -5.45 -0.15 -4.56
N VAL A 98 -6.50 0.42 -4.01
CA VAL A 98 -7.57 -0.32 -3.34
C VAL A 98 -8.89 -0.04 -4.05
N TRP A 99 -9.65 -1.09 -4.34
CA TRP A 99 -11.00 -0.99 -4.88
C TRP A 99 -11.84 -2.13 -4.35
N GLU A 100 -13.12 -2.13 -4.70
CA GLU A 100 -14.09 -3.07 -4.15
C GLU A 100 -13.63 -4.54 -4.28
N ASP A 101 -13.08 -4.89 -5.43
CA ASP A 101 -12.75 -6.28 -5.75
C ASP A 101 -11.28 -6.64 -5.63
N GLY A 102 -10.42 -5.72 -5.23
CA GLY A 102 -9.00 -6.03 -5.20
C GLY A 102 -8.12 -4.99 -4.53
N VAL A 103 -6.85 -5.34 -4.44
CA VAL A 103 -5.78 -4.47 -3.92
C VAL A 103 -4.50 -4.79 -4.68
N LEU A 104 -3.78 -3.75 -5.09
CA LEU A 104 -2.45 -3.88 -5.67
C LEU A 104 -1.44 -3.17 -4.76
N ALA A 105 -0.39 -3.86 -4.38
CA ALA A 105 0.71 -3.29 -3.60
C ALA A 105 1.83 -2.88 -4.56
N GLY A 106 2.20 -1.60 -4.52
CA GLY A 106 3.20 -1.04 -5.41
C GLY A 106 2.59 -0.55 -6.73
N TYR A 107 3.46 -0.23 -7.69
CA TYR A 107 3.02 0.23 -8.98
C TYR A 107 3.62 -0.62 -10.10
N ARG A 108 2.75 -1.21 -10.90
CA ARG A 108 3.10 -1.87 -12.15
C ARG A 108 2.08 -1.43 -13.19
N GLU A 109 2.55 -0.88 -14.26
CA GLU A 109 1.71 -0.29 -15.31
C GLU A 109 0.65 -1.26 -15.81
N ALA A 110 1.06 -2.48 -16.19
CA ALA A 110 0.14 -3.48 -16.73
C ALA A 110 -0.94 -3.89 -15.72
N ALA A 111 -0.58 -4.00 -14.44
CA ALA A 111 -1.53 -4.35 -13.39
C ALA A 111 -2.58 -3.27 -13.19
N TYR A 112 -2.17 -2.00 -13.25
CA TYR A 112 -3.09 -0.88 -13.15
C TYR A 112 -4.04 -0.82 -14.35
N GLU A 113 -3.52 -1.04 -15.54
CA GLU A 113 -4.34 -1.09 -16.75
C GLU A 113 -5.41 -2.17 -16.64
N ALA A 114 -5.01 -3.37 -16.19
CA ALA A 114 -5.94 -4.49 -16.02
C ALA A 114 -7.01 -4.18 -14.97
N ALA A 115 -6.62 -3.56 -13.85
CA ALA A 115 -7.55 -3.22 -12.77
C ALA A 115 -8.60 -2.20 -13.22
N VAL A 116 -8.18 -1.17 -13.96
CA VAL A 116 -9.10 -0.12 -14.43
C VAL A 116 -10.05 -0.65 -15.50
N LYS A 117 -9.60 -1.56 -16.35
CA LYS A 117 -10.41 -2.14 -17.42
C LYS A 117 -11.36 -3.26 -16.97
N ALA A 118 -11.16 -3.74 -15.77
CA ALA A 118 -11.95 -4.86 -15.25
C ALA A 118 -13.41 -4.44 -14.97
#